data_d12528d955be19cef9f8a8cf66a31247
#
_entry.id   d12528d955be19cef9f8a8cf66a31247
#
_cell.length_a   1.000
_cell.length_b   1.000
_cell.length_c   1.000
_cell.angle_alpha   90.00
_cell.angle_beta   90.00
_cell.angle_gamma   90.00
#
_symmetry.space_group_name_H-M   'P 1'
#
loop_
_entity.id
_entity.type
_entity.pdbx_description
1 polymer ?
#
loop_
_entity_poly.entity_id
_entity_poly.type
_entity_poly.pdbx_seq_one_letter_code
_entity_poly.pdbx_strand_id
1 'polypeptide(L)'
;RENGIDSLAYYLARKLKNRTAAGYRAYLLRGLRQKSRQYPLYEYRLSYADYKEIREFPFFRLGRNIGGLYEREMVQRQKLFGSLASRTIGDIYNEIETGGLSKGKNGLELRYDTLLHGKPGYNSIVRVGGRWTNVVEEEPVDGLDIRTTIDLQIQDLTEKALVDKLQEADAASGVAVVMEVKTGEVKAISNMERIRPGVYAELRNHALADELEPGSTFKIASMMVALEDGICTPESPIDVGNGTYKFNGRTIRDHNAQSGGYGTITVAQSIWYSSNVSIAKIVLKGYANNPRKFIDGLHRTGIDADLNLDIAGAGHAKIRQPGDPQWSRMTLPWMSFGYEVQIPPINTLAFFNAIANNGRLMRPMFVKSILKNGKELRVYEPEVLIPEICSKRTLRAVQEMMYNVVNYQDPVGRRDGTGKPARSSVVSIAGKTGTAQIAASKAAHNLSFCGYFPYENPQYSCIVVISRPRRGIVSGGMMAGTVFKEIAEKVYSNQIRYDLSSMKPEASRTLMPPVKNGESRSAQAVVKWFDIRTTPKRVDADFSAFWRNATRDTLNVRKLTVREGMMPYVIGMGARDAVYALERCGLRVNLAGHGRVILQSVPSGQAVTRGQTIDIILN
;
A
#
# COMPACT_ATOMS: atom_id res chain seq x y z
N ARG A 1 43.13 38.42 28.29
CA ARG A 1 41.76 38.09 27.78
C ARG A 1 41.69 38.14 26.25
N GLU A 2 42.37 39.10 25.59
CA GLU A 2 42.26 39.23 24.11
C GLU A 2 42.90 38.05 23.35
N ASN A 3 44.06 37.57 23.74
CA ASN A 3 44.73 36.41 23.08
C ASN A 3 43.93 35.11 23.15
N GLY A 4 43.04 34.96 24.12
CA GLY A 4 42.15 33.77 24.21
C GLY A 4 40.94 33.85 23.28
N ILE A 5 40.46 35.07 22.95
CA ILE A 5 39.32 35.25 22.04
C ILE A 5 39.71 34.85 20.61
N ASP A 6 40.96 35.15 20.22
CA ASP A 6 41.46 34.78 18.89
C ASP A 6 41.52 33.24 18.72
N SER A 7 42.01 32.55 19.74
CA SER A 7 41.98 31.08 19.74
C SER A 7 40.56 30.52 19.70
N LEU A 8 39.63 31.04 20.51
CA LEU A 8 38.23 30.61 20.50
C LEU A 8 37.58 30.85 19.14
N ALA A 9 37.80 32.06 18.56
CA ALA A 9 37.28 32.41 17.24
C ALA A 9 37.80 31.51 16.12
N TYR A 10 39.07 31.09 16.21
CA TYR A 10 39.66 30.15 15.28
C TYR A 10 38.99 28.76 15.37
N TYR A 11 38.84 28.20 16.57
CA TYR A 11 38.19 26.88 16.75
C TYR A 11 36.73 26.92 16.36
N LEU A 12 35.98 27.98 16.69
CA LEU A 12 34.58 28.12 16.28
C LEU A 12 34.43 28.21 14.76
N ALA A 13 35.28 29.00 14.08
CA ALA A 13 35.25 29.11 12.64
C ALA A 13 35.51 27.77 11.93
N ARG A 14 36.48 27.01 12.45
CA ARG A 14 36.84 25.70 11.91
C ARG A 14 35.71 24.66 12.10
N LYS A 15 35.05 24.69 13.25
CA LYS A 15 34.00 23.71 13.59
C LYS A 15 32.66 24.07 12.96
N LEU A 16 32.21 25.31 13.11
CA LEU A 16 30.83 25.71 12.73
C LEU A 16 30.73 26.17 11.27
N LYS A 17 31.81 26.55 10.64
CA LYS A 17 31.96 26.92 9.20
C LYS A 17 30.94 27.95 8.67
N ASN A 18 30.26 28.69 9.55
CA ASN A 18 29.27 29.72 9.18
C ASN A 18 29.85 31.14 9.22
N ARG A 19 31.08 31.34 9.81
CA ARG A 19 31.80 32.60 9.86
C ARG A 19 33.29 32.31 9.78
N THR A 20 34.06 33.33 9.31
CA THR A 20 35.52 33.30 9.36
C THR A 20 36.03 33.52 10.81
N ALA A 21 37.27 33.18 11.09
CA ALA A 21 37.88 33.44 12.39
C ALA A 21 37.84 34.94 12.77
N ALA A 22 38.14 35.83 11.82
CA ALA A 22 38.00 37.27 12.01
C ALA A 22 36.54 37.68 12.26
N GLY A 23 35.58 37.06 11.57
CA GLY A 23 34.15 37.25 11.78
C GLY A 23 33.68 36.85 13.16
N TYR A 24 34.12 35.67 13.66
CA TYR A 24 33.84 35.24 15.04
C TYR A 24 34.49 36.15 16.07
N ARG A 25 35.73 36.57 15.86
CA ARG A 25 36.41 37.55 16.74
C ARG A 25 35.59 38.82 16.88
N ALA A 26 35.23 39.44 15.76
CA ALA A 26 34.41 40.66 15.74
C ALA A 26 33.05 40.45 16.43
N TYR A 27 32.41 39.31 16.21
CA TYR A 27 31.13 38.92 16.81
C TYR A 27 31.23 38.82 18.34
N LEU A 28 32.20 38.05 18.84
CA LEU A 28 32.39 37.86 20.28
C LEU A 28 32.75 39.19 20.99
N LEU A 29 33.64 40.03 20.39
CA LEU A 29 33.97 41.34 20.94
C LEU A 29 32.77 42.29 20.96
N ARG A 30 31.87 42.21 19.98
CA ARG A 30 30.60 42.98 19.97
C ARG A 30 29.72 42.55 21.15
N GLY A 31 29.52 41.24 21.40
CA GLY A 31 28.76 40.76 22.53
C GLY A 31 29.31 41.23 23.88
N LEU A 32 30.65 41.22 24.04
CA LEU A 32 31.31 41.71 25.24
C LEU A 32 31.12 43.23 25.44
N ARG A 33 31.22 44.03 24.39
CA ARG A 33 30.99 45.50 24.45
C ARG A 33 29.54 45.84 24.82
N GLN A 34 28.58 45.04 24.32
CA GLN A 34 27.16 45.22 24.62
C GLN A 34 26.81 44.76 26.05
N LYS A 35 27.72 44.16 26.80
CA LYS A 35 27.48 43.58 28.13
C LYS A 35 26.24 42.67 28.16
N SER A 36 25.98 42.00 27.04
CA SER A 36 24.81 41.11 26.95
C SER A 36 24.95 39.93 27.90
N ARG A 37 23.92 39.68 28.67
CA ARG A 37 23.88 38.50 29.57
C ARG A 37 23.68 37.20 28.81
N GLN A 38 23.03 37.27 27.65
CA GLN A 38 22.83 36.15 26.72
C GLN A 38 23.14 36.63 25.31
N TYR A 39 24.18 36.05 24.69
CA TYR A 39 24.61 36.40 23.35
C TYR A 39 24.63 35.12 22.51
N PRO A 40 23.73 34.97 21.50
CA PRO A 40 23.63 33.73 20.75
C PRO A 40 24.94 33.40 20.06
N LEU A 41 25.56 32.28 20.36
CA LEU A 41 26.82 31.87 19.72
C LEU A 41 26.56 31.24 18.35
N TYR A 42 25.51 30.45 18.26
CA TYR A 42 25.12 29.68 17.07
C TYR A 42 23.62 29.48 17.03
N GLU A 43 22.99 29.75 15.90
CA GLU A 43 21.53 29.75 15.74
C GLU A 43 21.01 28.41 15.27
N TYR A 44 21.89 27.51 14.80
CA TYR A 44 21.51 26.20 14.30
C TYR A 44 21.72 25.11 15.35
N ARG A 45 21.07 23.98 15.15
CA ARG A 45 21.20 22.81 16.04
C ARG A 45 22.58 22.18 15.89
N LEU A 46 23.16 21.74 16.99
CA LEU A 46 24.40 20.98 17.06
C LEU A 46 24.08 19.54 17.49
N SER A 47 24.83 18.58 16.95
CA SER A 47 24.80 17.22 17.51
C SER A 47 25.43 17.20 18.90
N TYR A 48 25.08 16.20 19.71
CA TYR A 48 25.74 16.01 21.01
C TYR A 48 27.27 15.85 20.88
N ALA A 49 27.73 15.19 19.82
CA ALA A 49 29.16 15.03 19.54
C ALA A 49 29.84 16.40 19.25
N ASP A 50 29.21 17.24 18.43
CA ASP A 50 29.72 18.57 18.13
C ASP A 50 29.71 19.48 19.37
N TYR A 51 28.65 19.41 20.16
CA TYR A 51 28.57 20.14 21.43
C TYR A 51 29.70 19.73 22.38
N LYS A 52 29.95 18.41 22.55
CA LYS A 52 31.01 17.89 23.40
C LYS A 52 32.39 18.41 22.98
N GLU A 53 32.66 18.49 21.68
CA GLU A 53 33.89 19.05 21.14
C GLU A 53 34.00 20.57 21.41
N ILE A 54 32.91 21.33 21.17
CA ILE A 54 32.89 22.79 21.40
C ILE A 54 33.10 23.13 22.88
N ARG A 55 32.59 22.29 23.78
CA ARG A 55 32.75 22.44 25.23
C ARG A 55 34.23 22.44 25.67
N GLU A 56 35.10 21.74 24.92
CA GLU A 56 36.53 21.65 25.18
C GLU A 56 37.33 22.82 24.61
N PHE A 57 36.68 23.77 23.88
CA PHE A 57 37.36 24.93 23.32
C PHE A 57 37.86 25.90 24.39
N PRO A 58 38.87 26.74 24.07
CA PRO A 58 39.36 27.75 24.98
C PRO A 58 38.24 28.59 25.58
N PHE A 59 38.31 28.89 26.87
CA PHE A 59 37.29 29.42 27.76
C PHE A 59 36.14 28.43 28.08
N PHE A 60 35.54 27.78 27.12
CA PHE A 60 34.38 26.90 27.36
C PHE A 60 34.70 25.70 28.24
N ARG A 61 35.93 25.15 28.13
CA ARG A 61 36.47 24.09 29.01
C ARG A 61 36.56 24.48 30.49
N LEU A 62 36.49 25.79 30.82
CA LEU A 62 36.52 26.26 32.21
C LEU A 62 35.16 26.12 32.92
N GLY A 63 34.17 25.56 32.23
CA GLY A 63 32.84 25.33 32.74
C GLY A 63 31.93 26.56 32.61
N ARG A 64 30.65 26.35 32.85
CA ARG A 64 29.55 27.28 32.61
C ARG A 64 29.76 28.65 33.27
N ASN A 65 30.17 28.64 34.54
CA ASN A 65 30.27 29.86 35.36
C ASN A 65 31.47 30.74 35.02
N ILE A 66 32.59 30.15 34.54
CA ILE A 66 33.82 30.85 34.20
C ILE A 66 33.95 31.05 32.68
N GLY A 67 33.62 29.98 31.93
CA GLY A 67 33.74 29.93 30.48
C GLY A 67 32.58 30.58 29.73
N GLY A 68 31.44 30.76 30.38
CA GLY A 68 30.29 31.47 29.84
C GLY A 68 29.52 30.76 28.72
N LEU A 69 29.77 29.46 28.47
CA LEU A 69 28.98 28.69 27.52
C LEU A 69 27.72 28.18 28.20
N TYR A 70 26.58 28.57 27.68
CA TYR A 70 25.26 28.10 28.09
C TYR A 70 24.65 27.34 26.94
N GLU A 71 24.37 26.07 27.18
CA GLU A 71 23.67 25.22 26.29
C GLU A 71 22.15 25.25 26.56
N ARG A 72 21.39 25.14 25.50
CA ARG A 72 19.96 24.80 25.58
C ARG A 72 19.78 23.45 24.96
N GLU A 73 19.47 22.47 25.77
CA GLU A 73 19.13 21.13 25.31
C GLU A 73 17.78 21.15 24.60
N MET A 74 17.70 20.47 23.49
CA MET A 74 16.47 20.36 22.69
C MET A 74 16.22 18.91 22.38
N VAL A 75 15.05 18.43 22.76
CA VAL A 75 14.56 17.10 22.37
C VAL A 75 14.07 17.17 20.93
N GLN A 76 14.46 16.20 20.12
CA GLN A 76 14.03 16.08 18.73
C GLN A 76 13.41 14.72 18.49
N ARG A 77 12.20 14.70 17.89
CA ARG A 77 11.61 13.47 17.39
C ARG A 77 12.44 12.93 16.23
N GLN A 78 12.94 11.71 16.36
CA GLN A 78 13.64 11.04 15.27
C GLN A 78 12.67 10.24 14.43
N LYS A 79 12.71 10.43 13.11
CA LYS A 79 11.94 9.64 12.14
C LYS A 79 12.82 8.49 11.67
N LEU A 80 12.72 7.33 12.33
CA LEU A 80 13.54 6.15 12.06
C LEU A 80 13.40 5.63 10.62
N PHE A 81 12.24 5.80 10.02
CA PHE A 81 11.91 5.35 8.67
C PHE A 81 11.81 6.53 7.67
N GLY A 82 12.52 7.62 7.94
CA GLY A 82 12.58 8.77 7.05
C GLY A 82 11.23 9.46 6.86
N SER A 83 10.77 9.57 5.61
CA SER A 83 9.53 10.26 5.24
C SER A 83 8.29 9.35 5.17
N LEU A 84 8.43 8.04 5.39
CA LEU A 84 7.31 7.09 5.26
C LEU A 84 6.13 7.47 6.16
N ALA A 85 4.94 7.61 5.54
CA ALA A 85 3.69 8.00 6.19
C ALA A 85 3.81 9.25 7.09
N SER A 86 4.70 10.19 6.72
CA SER A 86 5.12 11.28 7.61
C SER A 86 3.96 12.20 8.02
N ARG A 87 2.95 12.40 7.17
CA ARG A 87 1.78 13.24 7.47
C ARG A 87 0.72 12.51 8.28
N THR A 88 0.70 11.20 8.20
CA THR A 88 -0.18 10.37 9.03
C THR A 88 0.38 10.22 10.44
N ILE A 89 1.66 9.87 10.58
CA ILE A 89 2.33 9.85 11.87
C ILE A 89 2.32 11.24 12.48
N GLY A 90 2.76 12.23 11.74
CA GLY A 90 2.75 13.62 12.14
C GLY A 90 4.12 14.18 12.51
N ASP A 91 4.09 15.46 12.84
CA ASP A 91 5.22 16.25 13.31
C ASP A 91 4.89 16.86 14.68
N ILE A 92 5.92 17.28 15.39
CA ILE A 92 5.82 18.08 16.62
C ILE A 92 6.33 19.50 16.37
N TYR A 93 5.83 20.46 17.14
CA TYR A 93 6.39 21.80 17.19
C TYR A 93 7.76 21.78 17.86
N ASN A 94 8.61 22.72 17.50
CA ASN A 94 9.87 22.92 18.19
C ASN A 94 9.60 23.45 19.61
N GLU A 95 10.39 23.02 20.59
CA GLU A 95 10.33 23.53 21.96
C GLU A 95 10.47 25.06 22.06
N ILE A 96 11.20 25.69 21.13
CA ILE A 96 11.33 27.14 21.04
C ILE A 96 9.97 27.81 20.78
N GLU A 97 9.13 27.20 19.92
CA GLU A 97 7.81 27.74 19.54
C GLU A 97 6.77 27.52 20.66
N THR A 98 6.98 26.51 21.51
CA THR A 98 6.01 26.09 22.53
C THR A 98 6.42 26.40 23.97
N GLY A 99 7.53 27.10 24.17
CA GLY A 99 8.01 27.44 25.52
C GLY A 99 8.56 26.26 26.32
N GLY A 100 9.08 25.23 25.62
CA GLY A 100 9.73 24.07 26.23
C GLY A 100 8.89 22.81 26.28
N LEU A 101 7.65 22.82 25.75
CA LEU A 101 6.81 21.65 25.64
C LEU A 101 6.82 21.10 24.20
N SER A 102 7.05 19.79 24.07
CA SER A 102 6.90 19.07 22.80
C SER A 102 5.41 18.90 22.52
N LYS A 103 4.85 19.60 21.55
CA LYS A 103 3.42 19.49 21.17
C LYS A 103 3.26 18.93 19.77
N GLY A 104 2.30 18.05 19.59
CA GLY A 104 1.92 17.51 18.29
C GLY A 104 1.41 18.62 17.36
N LYS A 105 1.85 18.57 16.08
CA LYS A 105 1.51 19.56 15.06
C LYS A 105 0.41 19.09 14.12
N ASN A 106 0.43 17.83 13.75
CA ASN A 106 -0.51 17.19 12.83
C ASN A 106 -0.52 15.67 13.01
N GLY A 107 -1.40 14.98 12.30
CA GLY A 107 -1.49 13.53 12.28
C GLY A 107 -1.79 12.90 13.65
N LEU A 108 -1.19 11.71 13.87
CA LEU A 108 -1.32 10.98 15.14
C LEU A 108 -0.60 11.70 16.28
N GLU A 109 0.53 12.37 16.01
CA GLU A 109 1.23 13.18 17.03
C GLU A 109 0.31 14.24 17.63
N LEU A 110 -0.51 14.92 16.80
CA LEU A 110 -1.48 15.90 17.31
C LEU A 110 -2.66 15.23 18.02
N ARG A 111 -3.19 14.15 17.43
CA ARG A 111 -4.38 13.48 18.00
C ARG A 111 -4.12 12.88 19.38
N TYR A 112 -2.94 12.33 19.58
CA TYR A 112 -2.52 11.67 20.81
C TYR A 112 -1.51 12.48 21.63
N ASP A 113 -1.41 13.79 21.39
CA ASP A 113 -0.44 14.68 22.01
C ASP A 113 -0.38 14.54 23.53
N THR A 114 -1.54 14.56 24.20
CA THR A 114 -1.64 14.45 25.67
C THR A 114 -1.11 13.14 26.24
N LEU A 115 -1.06 12.08 25.43
CA LEU A 115 -0.53 10.78 25.83
C LEU A 115 0.98 10.66 25.55
N LEU A 116 1.43 11.29 24.46
CA LEU A 116 2.79 11.12 23.93
C LEU A 116 3.82 12.02 24.62
N HIS A 117 3.45 13.21 25.07
CA HIS A 117 4.43 14.17 25.58
C HIS A 117 4.80 14.02 27.06
N GLY A 118 4.07 13.17 27.84
CA GLY A 118 4.34 12.94 29.24
C GLY A 118 4.06 14.18 30.14
N LYS A 119 4.76 14.24 31.28
CA LYS A 119 4.70 15.38 32.20
C LYS A 119 6.11 15.88 32.51
N PRO A 120 6.38 17.18 32.40
CA PRO A 120 7.67 17.74 32.78
C PRO A 120 7.87 17.60 34.30
N GLY A 121 9.11 17.33 34.71
CA GLY A 121 9.52 17.42 36.09
C GLY A 121 9.93 18.85 36.46
N TYR A 122 10.03 19.14 37.74
CA TYR A 122 10.41 20.43 38.28
C TYR A 122 11.65 20.34 39.15
N ASN A 123 12.61 21.23 38.93
CA ASN A 123 13.80 21.40 39.75
C ASN A 123 13.79 22.78 40.39
N SER A 124 14.07 22.88 41.68
CA SER A 124 14.37 24.14 42.33
C SER A 124 15.87 24.27 42.61
N ILE A 125 16.34 25.50 42.59
CA ILE A 125 17.73 25.81 42.95
C ILE A 125 17.73 26.38 44.35
N VAL A 126 18.17 25.59 45.34
CA VAL A 126 18.22 25.98 46.75
C VAL A 126 19.66 26.16 47.24
N ARG A 127 19.87 27.04 48.18
CA ARG A 127 21.16 27.27 48.79
C ARG A 127 21.34 26.39 50.01
N VAL A 128 22.18 25.38 49.91
CA VAL A 128 22.50 24.44 51.00
C VAL A 128 23.98 24.63 51.39
N GLY A 129 24.23 24.94 52.67
CA GLY A 129 25.60 25.14 53.14
C GLY A 129 26.42 26.19 52.41
N GLY A 130 25.80 27.27 51.93
CA GLY A 130 26.43 28.31 51.15
C GLY A 130 26.66 28.04 49.66
N ARG A 131 26.28 26.86 49.17
CA ARG A 131 26.36 26.44 47.75
C ARG A 131 24.96 26.30 47.16
N TRP A 132 24.81 26.75 45.90
CA TRP A 132 23.59 26.52 45.15
C TRP A 132 23.52 25.06 44.68
N THR A 133 22.46 24.36 45.02
CA THR A 133 22.25 22.95 44.68
C THR A 133 20.91 22.79 44.00
N ASN A 134 20.87 22.01 42.91
CA ASN A 134 19.63 21.63 42.29
C ASN A 134 18.94 20.54 43.10
N VAL A 135 17.71 20.76 43.48
CA VAL A 135 16.85 19.78 44.15
C VAL A 135 15.72 19.45 43.19
N VAL A 136 15.54 18.16 42.90
CA VAL A 136 14.41 17.67 42.12
C VAL A 136 13.19 17.69 43.02
N GLU A 137 12.20 18.51 42.68
CA GLU A 137 10.92 18.59 43.41
C GLU A 137 9.92 17.58 42.86
N GLU A 138 9.91 17.41 41.55
CA GLU A 138 9.04 16.45 40.85
C GLU A 138 9.81 15.78 39.72
N GLU A 139 9.80 14.44 39.69
CA GLU A 139 10.41 13.66 38.62
C GLU A 139 9.59 13.77 37.34
N PRO A 140 10.22 13.86 36.16
CA PRO A 140 9.51 13.83 34.89
C PRO A 140 8.84 12.48 34.67
N VAL A 141 7.66 12.48 34.08
CA VAL A 141 6.94 11.27 33.72
C VAL A 141 6.96 11.14 32.18
N ASP A 142 7.53 10.02 31.71
CA ASP A 142 7.59 9.72 30.29
C ASP A 142 6.17 9.57 29.69
N GLY A 143 6.02 9.98 28.44
CA GLY A 143 4.81 9.75 27.66
C GLY A 143 4.57 8.26 27.38
N LEU A 144 3.40 7.97 26.87
CA LEU A 144 3.04 6.62 26.40
C LEU A 144 3.51 6.41 24.96
N ASP A 145 3.61 5.15 24.56
CA ASP A 145 3.91 4.75 23.20
C ASP A 145 2.61 4.40 22.47
N ILE A 146 2.57 4.62 21.16
CA ILE A 146 1.47 4.23 20.29
C ILE A 146 1.98 3.22 19.26
N ARG A 147 1.31 2.06 19.20
CA ARG A 147 1.49 1.09 18.12
C ARG A 147 0.48 1.39 17.03
N THR A 148 0.95 1.78 15.85
CA THR A 148 0.11 2.02 14.68
C THR A 148 -0.25 0.71 13.98
N THR A 149 -1.25 0.78 13.07
CA THR A 149 -1.63 -0.35 12.19
C THR A 149 -0.78 -0.43 10.93
N ILE A 150 0.05 0.59 10.68
CA ILE A 150 0.88 0.68 9.48
C ILE A 150 1.90 -0.46 9.46
N ASP A 151 1.93 -1.18 8.35
CA ASP A 151 2.93 -2.19 8.04
C ASP A 151 4.03 -1.55 7.20
N LEU A 152 5.27 -1.58 7.69
CA LEU A 152 6.39 -0.91 7.03
C LEU A 152 6.70 -1.47 5.65
N GLN A 153 6.52 -2.78 5.43
CA GLN A 153 6.77 -3.39 4.12
C GLN A 153 5.71 -2.97 3.11
N ILE A 154 4.42 -2.99 3.52
CA ILE A 154 3.32 -2.53 2.66
C ILE A 154 3.43 -1.04 2.42
N GLN A 155 3.82 -0.23 3.41
CA GLN A 155 4.00 1.21 3.28
C GLN A 155 5.09 1.54 2.27
N ASP A 156 6.27 0.93 2.39
CA ASP A 156 7.41 1.19 1.51
C ASP A 156 7.10 0.82 0.05
N LEU A 157 6.54 -0.36 -0.18
CA LEU A 157 6.18 -0.79 -1.53
C LEU A 157 5.04 0.05 -2.14
N THR A 158 4.09 0.51 -1.31
CA THR A 158 2.98 1.36 -1.75
C THR A 158 3.47 2.74 -2.15
N GLU A 159 4.33 3.35 -1.32
CA GLU A 159 4.93 4.65 -1.59
C GLU A 159 5.80 4.61 -2.84
N LYS A 160 6.63 3.58 -2.99
CA LYS A 160 7.48 3.41 -4.17
C LYS A 160 6.66 3.28 -5.45
N ALA A 161 5.66 2.39 -5.49
CA ALA A 161 4.81 2.20 -6.66
C ALA A 161 4.07 3.49 -7.05
N LEU A 162 3.63 4.27 -6.05
CA LEU A 162 2.99 5.56 -6.29
C LEU A 162 3.98 6.57 -6.86
N VAL A 163 5.14 6.76 -6.22
CA VAL A 163 6.15 7.75 -6.63
C VAL A 163 6.69 7.47 -8.03
N ASP A 164 6.99 6.20 -8.35
CA ASP A 164 7.46 5.80 -9.68
C ASP A 164 6.45 6.24 -10.77
N LYS A 165 5.15 6.03 -10.54
CA LYS A 165 4.10 6.46 -11.48
C LYS A 165 3.92 7.98 -11.53
N LEU A 166 4.02 8.67 -10.39
CA LEU A 166 3.93 10.13 -10.35
C LEU A 166 5.07 10.79 -11.13
N GLN A 167 6.28 10.23 -11.04
CA GLN A 167 7.44 10.69 -11.82
C GLN A 167 7.25 10.44 -13.32
N GLU A 168 6.78 9.24 -13.71
CA GLU A 168 6.47 8.90 -15.09
C GLU A 168 5.44 9.87 -15.69
N ALA A 169 4.36 10.13 -14.96
CA ALA A 169 3.24 10.96 -15.40
C ALA A 169 3.49 12.47 -15.23
N ASP A 170 4.58 12.89 -14.58
CA ASP A 170 4.81 14.28 -14.14
C ASP A 170 3.56 14.88 -13.46
N ALA A 171 2.94 14.10 -12.58
CA ALA A 171 1.70 14.47 -11.94
C ALA A 171 1.92 15.51 -10.83
N ALA A 172 0.86 16.26 -10.46
CA ALA A 172 0.95 17.26 -9.39
C ALA A 172 0.97 16.60 -8.02
N SER A 173 0.14 15.57 -7.81
CA SER A 173 0.07 14.83 -6.55
C SER A 173 -0.52 13.44 -6.76
N GLY A 174 -0.40 12.59 -5.75
CA GLY A 174 -1.03 11.29 -5.72
C GLY A 174 -1.24 10.76 -4.31
N VAL A 175 -2.19 9.84 -4.23
CA VAL A 175 -2.58 9.13 -3.00
C VAL A 175 -2.61 7.65 -3.28
N ALA A 176 -2.11 6.86 -2.34
CA ALA A 176 -2.35 5.42 -2.30
C ALA A 176 -2.62 4.99 -0.85
N VAL A 177 -3.73 4.27 -0.64
CA VAL A 177 -4.08 3.75 0.69
C VAL A 177 -4.41 2.28 0.57
N VAL A 178 -3.83 1.45 1.44
CA VAL A 178 -4.10 0.02 1.57
C VAL A 178 -4.72 -0.26 2.94
N MET A 179 -5.86 -0.93 2.95
CA MET A 179 -6.62 -1.23 4.17
C MET A 179 -6.94 -2.72 4.23
N GLU A 180 -6.81 -3.33 5.40
CA GLU A 180 -7.20 -4.72 5.63
C GLU A 180 -8.72 -4.83 5.67
N VAL A 181 -9.27 -5.80 4.93
CA VAL A 181 -10.72 -5.89 4.71
C VAL A 181 -11.49 -6.17 5.99
N LYS A 182 -11.05 -7.14 6.80
CA LYS A 182 -11.78 -7.61 7.97
C LYS A 182 -11.76 -6.65 9.14
N THR A 183 -10.64 -5.96 9.34
CA THR A 183 -10.38 -5.14 10.54
C THR A 183 -10.58 -3.66 10.30
N GLY A 184 -10.42 -3.19 9.06
CA GLY A 184 -10.34 -1.76 8.76
C GLY A 184 -8.97 -1.15 9.10
N GLU A 185 -7.98 -1.95 9.49
CA GLU A 185 -6.62 -1.47 9.76
C GLU A 185 -6.01 -0.87 8.48
N VAL A 186 -5.57 0.38 8.54
CA VAL A 186 -4.82 1.02 7.47
C VAL A 186 -3.38 0.53 7.54
N LYS A 187 -2.99 -0.29 6.57
CA LYS A 187 -1.64 -0.89 6.50
C LYS A 187 -0.64 0.00 5.79
N ALA A 188 -1.11 0.83 4.85
CA ALA A 188 -0.28 1.82 4.19
C ALA A 188 -1.11 3.04 3.80
N ILE A 189 -0.50 4.21 3.86
CA ILE A 189 -1.07 5.48 3.41
C ILE A 189 0.06 6.38 2.92
N SER A 190 0.05 6.70 1.64
CA SER A 190 1.05 7.55 1.00
C SER A 190 0.36 8.73 0.33
N ASN A 191 0.87 9.94 0.61
CA ASN A 191 0.31 11.22 0.16
C ASN A 191 1.43 12.04 -0.47
N MET A 192 1.64 11.88 -1.77
CA MET A 192 2.77 12.50 -2.45
C MET A 192 2.36 13.75 -3.23
N GLU A 193 3.07 14.84 -3.00
CA GLU A 193 2.92 16.11 -3.70
C GLU A 193 4.25 16.51 -4.34
N ARG A 194 4.18 17.05 -5.56
CA ARG A 194 5.38 17.45 -6.30
C ARG A 194 5.94 18.76 -5.77
N ILE A 195 7.14 18.70 -5.18
CA ILE A 195 7.90 19.86 -4.73
C ILE A 195 8.60 20.56 -5.93
N ARG A 196 9.21 19.74 -6.78
CA ARG A 196 9.90 20.15 -8.02
C ARG A 196 9.87 18.98 -9.02
N PRO A 197 10.18 19.20 -10.30
CA PRO A 197 10.19 18.13 -11.30
C PRO A 197 10.95 16.89 -10.80
N GLY A 198 10.30 15.74 -10.79
CA GLY A 198 10.86 14.45 -10.37
C GLY A 198 11.01 14.26 -8.85
N VAL A 199 10.68 15.24 -8.00
CA VAL A 199 10.81 15.15 -6.55
C VAL A 199 9.46 15.31 -5.87
N TYR A 200 9.08 14.30 -5.10
CA TYR A 200 7.82 14.23 -4.37
C TYR A 200 8.06 14.09 -2.87
N ALA A 201 7.16 14.65 -2.07
CA ALA A 201 7.15 14.47 -0.62
C ALA A 201 5.73 14.61 -0.06
N GLU A 202 5.53 14.14 1.16
CA GLU A 202 4.28 14.31 1.88
C GLU A 202 4.21 15.72 2.50
N LEU A 203 3.39 16.61 1.93
CA LEU A 203 3.13 17.95 2.45
C LEU A 203 1.79 18.04 3.18
N ARG A 204 0.78 17.32 2.70
CA ARG A 204 -0.58 17.25 3.22
C ARG A 204 -1.09 15.83 3.20
N ASN A 205 -2.00 15.47 4.10
CA ASN A 205 -2.69 14.17 4.07
C ASN A 205 -3.89 14.23 3.13
N HIS A 206 -3.62 14.14 1.82
CA HIS A 206 -4.64 14.20 0.77
C HIS A 206 -5.68 13.09 0.87
N ALA A 207 -5.29 11.90 1.34
CA ALA A 207 -6.20 10.77 1.49
C ALA A 207 -7.35 11.05 2.44
N LEU A 208 -7.08 11.84 3.48
CA LEU A 208 -8.05 12.15 4.54
C LEU A 208 -8.70 13.51 4.36
N ALA A 209 -7.94 14.52 3.88
CA ALA A 209 -8.34 15.93 3.94
C ALA A 209 -8.96 16.46 2.64
N ASP A 210 -8.70 15.81 1.49
CA ASP A 210 -9.19 16.33 0.20
C ASP A 210 -10.61 15.85 -0.06
N GLU A 211 -11.51 16.79 -0.22
CA GLU A 211 -12.89 16.56 -0.62
C GLU A 211 -12.99 16.61 -2.15
N LEU A 212 -12.83 15.45 -2.80
CA LEU A 212 -12.76 15.34 -4.25
C LEU A 212 -14.09 14.88 -4.85
N GLU A 213 -14.33 15.28 -6.10
CA GLU A 213 -15.33 14.61 -6.92
C GLU A 213 -14.81 13.21 -7.29
N PRO A 214 -15.44 12.11 -6.81
CA PRO A 214 -14.94 10.76 -7.02
C PRO A 214 -15.05 10.27 -8.47
N GLY A 215 -15.84 10.95 -9.29
CA GLY A 215 -16.12 10.56 -10.66
C GLY A 215 -16.68 9.14 -10.75
N SER A 216 -16.25 8.38 -11.75
CA SER A 216 -16.84 7.07 -12.06
C SER A 216 -16.70 5.99 -10.98
N THR A 217 -15.91 6.18 -9.93
CA THR A 217 -15.92 5.26 -8.77
C THR A 217 -17.24 5.32 -8.01
N PHE A 218 -17.88 6.49 -8.00
CA PHE A 218 -19.20 6.71 -7.39
C PHE A 218 -20.35 5.93 -8.05
N LYS A 219 -20.19 5.52 -9.31
CA LYS A 219 -21.20 4.72 -10.03
C LYS A 219 -21.52 3.41 -9.31
N ILE A 220 -20.60 2.88 -8.51
CA ILE A 220 -20.84 1.67 -7.72
C ILE A 220 -21.91 1.93 -6.66
N ALA A 221 -21.84 3.06 -5.95
CA ALA A 221 -22.87 3.45 -4.98
C ALA A 221 -24.21 3.71 -5.67
N SER A 222 -24.21 4.45 -6.79
CA SER A 222 -25.41 4.71 -7.58
C SER A 222 -26.09 3.45 -8.10
N MET A 223 -25.29 2.49 -8.58
CA MET A 223 -25.78 1.20 -9.05
C MET A 223 -26.32 0.36 -7.89
N MET A 224 -25.61 0.34 -6.75
CA MET A 224 -26.06 -0.36 -5.55
C MET A 224 -27.46 0.11 -5.12
N VAL A 225 -27.68 1.43 -5.08
CA VAL A 225 -29.00 2.02 -4.75
C VAL A 225 -30.06 1.60 -5.76
N ALA A 226 -29.75 1.67 -7.06
CA ALA A 226 -30.71 1.32 -8.11
C ALA A 226 -31.10 -0.17 -8.11
N LEU A 227 -30.16 -1.06 -7.84
CA LEU A 227 -30.40 -2.50 -7.71
C LEU A 227 -31.19 -2.84 -6.45
N GLU A 228 -30.85 -2.22 -5.32
CA GLU A 228 -31.52 -2.42 -4.03
C GLU A 228 -32.98 -1.98 -4.08
N ASP A 229 -33.27 -0.84 -4.73
CA ASP A 229 -34.61 -0.32 -4.91
C ASP A 229 -35.39 -1.01 -6.05
N GLY A 230 -34.80 -2.01 -6.74
CA GLY A 230 -35.45 -2.75 -7.83
C GLY A 230 -35.72 -1.94 -9.10
N ILE A 231 -35.01 -0.83 -9.32
CA ILE A 231 -35.15 0.01 -10.52
C ILE A 231 -34.68 -0.74 -11.78
N CYS A 232 -33.70 -1.63 -11.62
CA CYS A 232 -33.15 -2.47 -12.67
C CYS A 232 -32.58 -3.78 -12.10
N THR A 233 -32.27 -4.73 -12.99
CA THR A 233 -31.46 -5.94 -12.68
C THR A 233 -30.16 -5.89 -13.48
N PRO A 234 -29.13 -6.66 -13.11
CA PRO A 234 -27.88 -6.72 -13.86
C PRO A 234 -28.05 -7.03 -15.36
N GLU A 235 -29.02 -7.84 -15.71
CA GLU A 235 -29.30 -8.31 -17.07
C GLU A 235 -30.21 -7.35 -17.86
N SER A 236 -30.86 -6.39 -17.17
CA SER A 236 -31.78 -5.44 -17.82
C SER A 236 -31.07 -4.72 -18.98
N PRO A 237 -31.68 -4.70 -20.19
CA PRO A 237 -31.12 -3.98 -21.32
C PRO A 237 -31.28 -2.48 -21.11
N ILE A 238 -30.28 -1.72 -21.54
CA ILE A 238 -30.31 -0.25 -21.58
C ILE A 238 -29.68 0.25 -22.86
N ASP A 239 -30.45 1.05 -23.59
CA ASP A 239 -29.98 1.70 -24.82
C ASP A 239 -29.19 2.97 -24.45
N VAL A 240 -27.90 3.01 -24.77
CA VAL A 240 -27.03 4.18 -24.65
C VAL A 240 -26.68 4.79 -26.01
N GLY A 241 -27.19 4.21 -27.09
CA GLY A 241 -27.09 4.70 -28.46
C GLY A 241 -25.62 4.97 -28.85
N ASN A 242 -25.41 6.13 -29.45
CA ASN A 242 -24.07 6.59 -29.85
C ASN A 242 -23.22 7.14 -28.67
N GLY A 243 -23.59 6.87 -27.42
CA GLY A 243 -22.87 7.37 -26.24
C GLY A 243 -23.13 8.83 -25.89
N THR A 244 -24.26 9.41 -26.41
CA THR A 244 -24.67 10.76 -26.06
C THR A 244 -26.13 10.79 -25.60
N TYR A 245 -26.40 11.56 -24.55
CA TYR A 245 -27.75 11.75 -24.02
C TYR A 245 -27.99 13.22 -23.70
N LYS A 246 -28.98 13.82 -24.40
CA LYS A 246 -29.39 15.21 -24.15
C LYS A 246 -30.45 15.24 -23.06
N PHE A 247 -30.18 15.98 -21.99
CA PHE A 247 -31.12 16.19 -20.89
C PHE A 247 -31.04 17.65 -20.43
N ASN A 248 -32.19 18.32 -20.32
CA ASN A 248 -32.32 19.71 -19.87
C ASN A 248 -31.30 20.67 -20.52
N GLY A 249 -31.16 20.62 -21.84
CA GLY A 249 -30.23 21.47 -22.59
C GLY A 249 -28.74 21.15 -22.48
N ARG A 250 -28.37 20.15 -21.67
CA ARG A 250 -26.99 19.69 -21.55
C ARG A 250 -26.81 18.29 -22.17
N THR A 251 -25.61 17.98 -22.58
CA THR A 251 -25.28 16.67 -23.15
C THR A 251 -24.36 15.88 -22.21
N ILE A 252 -24.86 14.73 -21.77
CA ILE A 252 -24.05 13.69 -21.06
C ILE A 252 -23.38 12.84 -22.14
N ARG A 253 -22.12 12.52 -21.96
CA ARG A 253 -21.32 11.76 -22.94
C ARG A 253 -20.57 10.62 -22.29
N ASP A 254 -20.55 9.49 -22.98
CA ASP A 254 -19.63 8.39 -22.70
C ASP A 254 -18.26 8.69 -23.33
N HIS A 255 -17.21 8.07 -22.80
CA HIS A 255 -15.86 8.28 -23.31
C HIS A 255 -15.66 7.79 -24.75
N ASN A 256 -16.48 6.84 -25.22
CA ASN A 256 -16.45 6.30 -26.58
C ASN A 256 -17.49 6.95 -27.53
N ALA A 257 -18.10 8.08 -27.16
CA ALA A 257 -19.11 8.74 -27.99
C ALA A 257 -18.59 9.10 -29.39
N GLN A 258 -17.30 9.42 -29.51
CA GLN A 258 -16.68 9.70 -30.82
C GLN A 258 -16.41 8.43 -31.65
N SER A 259 -16.48 7.25 -31.02
CA SER A 259 -16.30 5.94 -31.67
C SER A 259 -17.62 5.19 -31.87
N GLY A 260 -18.76 5.91 -31.86
CA GLY A 260 -20.09 5.37 -32.16
C GLY A 260 -20.86 4.80 -30.95
N GLY A 261 -20.35 4.95 -29.73
CA GLY A 261 -21.03 4.51 -28.50
C GLY A 261 -21.10 3.00 -28.32
N TYR A 262 -21.99 2.55 -27.44
CA TYR A 262 -22.15 1.12 -27.10
C TYR A 262 -23.44 0.49 -27.65
N GLY A 263 -24.39 1.30 -28.16
CA GLY A 263 -25.73 0.81 -28.58
C GLY A 263 -26.53 0.35 -27.37
N THR A 264 -27.10 -0.84 -27.44
CA THR A 264 -27.81 -1.47 -26.31
C THR A 264 -26.85 -2.40 -25.56
N ILE A 265 -26.73 -2.19 -24.25
CA ILE A 265 -25.90 -2.97 -23.32
C ILE A 265 -26.72 -3.41 -22.12
N THR A 266 -26.20 -4.34 -21.33
CA THR A 266 -26.83 -4.68 -20.04
C THR A 266 -26.46 -3.66 -18.96
N VAL A 267 -27.25 -3.60 -17.89
CA VAL A 267 -26.96 -2.79 -16.71
C VAL A 267 -25.58 -3.18 -16.11
N ALA A 268 -25.24 -4.47 -16.07
CA ALA A 268 -23.92 -4.93 -15.63
C ALA A 268 -22.81 -4.38 -16.53
N GLN A 269 -22.96 -4.45 -17.85
CA GLN A 269 -22.01 -3.89 -18.81
C GLN A 269 -21.85 -2.38 -18.69
N SER A 270 -22.87 -1.66 -18.18
CA SER A 270 -22.77 -0.23 -17.89
C SER A 270 -21.65 0.09 -16.90
N ILE A 271 -21.42 -0.79 -15.93
CA ILE A 271 -20.35 -0.68 -14.95
C ILE A 271 -19.01 -1.11 -15.56
N TRP A 272 -18.97 -2.21 -16.35
CA TRP A 272 -17.74 -2.70 -16.99
C TRP A 272 -17.13 -1.66 -17.93
N TYR A 273 -17.99 -1.01 -18.73
CA TYR A 273 -17.59 0.01 -19.71
C TYR A 273 -17.63 1.44 -19.12
N SER A 274 -18.09 1.58 -17.88
CA SER A 274 -18.17 2.87 -17.20
C SER A 274 -19.03 3.92 -17.95
N SER A 275 -20.19 3.53 -18.55
CA SER A 275 -21.08 4.43 -19.26
C SER A 275 -21.71 5.47 -18.33
N ASN A 276 -21.55 6.76 -18.64
CA ASN A 276 -22.22 7.88 -17.97
C ASN A 276 -23.70 7.95 -18.36
N VAL A 277 -23.96 7.71 -19.65
CA VAL A 277 -25.31 7.78 -20.22
C VAL A 277 -26.23 6.77 -19.57
N SER A 278 -25.74 5.54 -19.40
CA SER A 278 -26.52 4.46 -18.79
C SER A 278 -26.88 4.79 -17.33
N ILE A 279 -25.89 5.13 -16.50
CA ILE A 279 -26.12 5.43 -15.08
C ILE A 279 -27.08 6.63 -14.93
N ALA A 280 -26.89 7.69 -15.71
CA ALA A 280 -27.79 8.84 -15.69
C ALA A 280 -29.24 8.46 -16.05
N LYS A 281 -29.43 7.63 -17.09
CA LYS A 281 -30.77 7.15 -17.50
C LYS A 281 -31.42 6.28 -16.41
N ILE A 282 -30.64 5.37 -15.77
CA ILE A 282 -31.14 4.51 -14.67
C ILE A 282 -31.59 5.36 -13.48
N VAL A 283 -30.77 6.30 -13.04
CA VAL A 283 -31.07 7.15 -11.89
C VAL A 283 -32.23 8.09 -12.19
N LEU A 284 -32.27 8.69 -13.38
CA LEU A 284 -33.42 9.53 -13.78
C LEU A 284 -34.70 8.71 -13.85
N LYS A 285 -34.68 7.49 -14.40
CA LYS A 285 -35.85 6.61 -14.43
C LYS A 285 -36.40 6.32 -13.04
N GLY A 286 -35.53 6.06 -12.07
CA GLY A 286 -35.94 5.69 -10.72
C GLY A 286 -36.29 6.86 -9.80
N TYR A 287 -35.65 8.01 -10.00
CA TYR A 287 -35.61 9.05 -8.97
C TYR A 287 -35.89 10.48 -9.44
N ALA A 288 -36.17 10.71 -10.73
CA ALA A 288 -36.44 12.07 -11.24
C ALA A 288 -37.57 12.77 -10.49
N ASN A 289 -38.63 12.02 -10.12
CA ASN A 289 -39.79 12.54 -9.40
C ASN A 289 -39.59 12.62 -7.88
N ASN A 290 -38.61 11.91 -7.33
CA ASN A 290 -38.26 11.91 -5.92
C ASN A 290 -36.74 11.76 -5.73
N PRO A 291 -35.95 12.81 -5.98
CA PRO A 291 -34.50 12.76 -5.83
C PRO A 291 -34.04 12.42 -4.42
N ARG A 292 -34.83 12.79 -3.39
CA ARG A 292 -34.49 12.49 -1.99
C ARG A 292 -34.36 10.99 -1.74
N LYS A 293 -35.18 10.17 -2.37
CA LYS A 293 -35.09 8.70 -2.26
C LYS A 293 -33.72 8.19 -2.71
N PHE A 294 -33.13 8.78 -3.78
CA PHE A 294 -31.79 8.43 -4.22
C PHE A 294 -30.72 8.82 -3.20
N ILE A 295 -30.83 10.03 -2.64
CA ILE A 295 -29.88 10.52 -1.63
C ILE A 295 -29.96 9.66 -0.36
N ASP A 296 -31.17 9.36 0.13
CA ASP A 296 -31.36 8.47 1.27
C ASP A 296 -30.78 7.07 1.01
N GLY A 297 -30.88 6.61 -0.26
CA GLY A 297 -30.22 5.39 -0.72
C GLY A 297 -28.70 5.47 -0.65
N LEU A 298 -28.11 6.58 -1.07
CA LEU A 298 -26.66 6.80 -0.98
C LEU A 298 -26.19 6.80 0.48
N HIS A 299 -26.88 7.49 1.38
CA HIS A 299 -26.57 7.47 2.82
C HIS A 299 -26.59 6.05 3.40
N ARG A 300 -27.56 5.21 3.01
CA ARG A 300 -27.60 3.79 3.41
C ARG A 300 -26.38 2.99 2.97
N THR A 301 -25.77 3.32 1.82
CA THR A 301 -24.55 2.65 1.35
C THR A 301 -23.33 2.99 2.20
N GLY A 302 -23.37 4.05 2.99
CA GLY A 302 -22.26 4.52 3.80
C GLY A 302 -21.12 5.19 3.02
N ILE A 303 -21.33 5.56 1.74
CA ILE A 303 -20.30 6.23 0.93
C ILE A 303 -19.89 7.60 1.53
N ASP A 304 -20.81 8.24 2.21
CA ASP A 304 -20.63 9.53 2.88
C ASP A 304 -20.70 9.44 4.42
N ALA A 305 -20.58 8.24 4.97
CA ALA A 305 -20.60 8.04 6.42
C ALA A 305 -19.51 8.87 7.12
N ASP A 306 -19.83 9.42 8.26
CA ASP A 306 -18.81 9.92 9.17
C ASP A 306 -17.99 8.74 9.70
N LEU A 307 -16.75 8.67 9.28
CA LEU A 307 -15.86 7.57 9.62
C LEU A 307 -15.27 7.68 11.03
N ASN A 308 -15.54 8.80 11.75
CA ASN A 308 -15.01 9.02 13.10
C ASN A 308 -13.52 8.71 13.25
N LEU A 309 -12.71 9.19 12.31
CA LEU A 309 -11.30 8.85 12.21
C LEU A 309 -10.52 9.34 13.42
N ASP A 310 -9.72 8.45 13.99
CA ASP A 310 -8.91 8.75 15.18
C ASP A 310 -7.57 9.38 14.81
N ILE A 311 -7.63 10.38 13.93
CA ILE A 311 -6.50 11.16 13.41
C ILE A 311 -6.95 12.60 13.12
N ALA A 312 -6.04 13.55 13.33
CA ALA A 312 -6.35 14.96 13.08
C ALA A 312 -6.32 15.32 11.60
N GLY A 313 -7.21 16.21 11.16
CA GLY A 313 -7.21 16.81 9.82
C GLY A 313 -8.02 16.05 8.78
N ALA A 314 -8.94 15.20 9.16
CA ALA A 314 -9.89 14.55 8.26
C ALA A 314 -10.93 15.54 7.71
N GLY A 315 -11.23 15.44 6.41
CA GLY A 315 -12.34 16.12 5.76
C GLY A 315 -13.65 15.34 5.93
N HIS A 316 -14.74 15.92 5.46
CA HIS A 316 -16.08 15.33 5.54
C HIS A 316 -16.65 15.12 4.13
N ALA A 317 -17.32 14.00 3.93
CA ALA A 317 -18.05 13.75 2.70
C ALA A 317 -19.29 14.67 2.63
N LYS A 318 -19.58 15.19 1.41
CA LYS A 318 -20.69 16.09 1.17
C LYS A 318 -21.48 15.64 -0.05
N ILE A 319 -22.75 15.34 0.14
CA ILE A 319 -23.73 15.04 -0.91
C ILE A 319 -24.78 16.15 -0.88
N ARG A 320 -24.96 16.84 -2.01
CA ARG A 320 -25.97 17.88 -2.15
C ARG A 320 -27.36 17.32 -1.91
N GLN A 321 -28.19 18.10 -1.21
CA GLN A 321 -29.56 17.75 -0.90
C GLN A 321 -30.54 18.45 -1.83
N PRO A 322 -31.68 17.82 -2.20
CA PRO A 322 -32.78 18.52 -2.82
C PRO A 322 -33.25 19.70 -1.92
N GLY A 323 -33.25 20.89 -2.50
CA GLY A 323 -33.54 22.13 -1.75
C GLY A 323 -32.32 23.00 -1.48
N ASP A 324 -31.10 22.50 -1.64
CA ASP A 324 -29.91 23.33 -1.58
C ASP A 324 -29.95 24.42 -2.67
N PRO A 325 -29.47 25.64 -2.40
CA PRO A 325 -29.48 26.74 -3.37
C PRO A 325 -28.77 26.39 -4.69
N GLN A 326 -27.82 25.46 -4.65
CA GLN A 326 -27.07 25.00 -5.81
C GLN A 326 -27.68 23.76 -6.49
N TRP A 327 -28.81 23.23 -5.98
CA TRP A 327 -29.49 22.12 -6.62
C TRP A 327 -30.14 22.55 -7.92
N SER A 328 -29.85 21.84 -9.00
CA SER A 328 -30.40 22.08 -10.34
C SER A 328 -31.02 20.81 -10.90
N ARG A 329 -31.76 20.94 -12.00
CA ARG A 329 -32.28 19.77 -12.73
C ARG A 329 -31.17 18.84 -13.23
N MET A 330 -29.93 19.34 -13.34
CA MET A 330 -28.76 18.55 -13.74
C MET A 330 -28.04 17.88 -12.57
N THR A 331 -28.29 18.28 -11.33
CA THR A 331 -27.58 17.74 -10.15
C THR A 331 -27.76 16.22 -10.02
N LEU A 332 -29.01 15.74 -10.12
CA LEU A 332 -29.27 14.30 -10.00
C LEU A 332 -28.52 13.45 -11.06
N PRO A 333 -28.61 13.74 -12.39
CA PRO A 333 -27.85 12.98 -13.38
C PRO A 333 -26.33 13.15 -13.25
N TRP A 334 -25.80 14.34 -12.89
CA TRP A 334 -24.37 14.54 -12.65
C TRP A 334 -23.88 13.76 -11.43
N MET A 335 -24.64 13.81 -10.35
CA MET A 335 -24.35 13.06 -9.13
C MET A 335 -24.25 11.56 -9.36
N SER A 336 -25.10 11.02 -10.25
CA SER A 336 -25.14 9.58 -10.51
C SER A 336 -23.81 8.99 -10.97
N PHE A 337 -22.91 9.78 -11.53
CA PHE A 337 -21.57 9.36 -11.93
C PHE A 337 -20.43 10.16 -11.25
N GLY A 338 -20.75 10.78 -10.09
CA GLY A 338 -19.76 11.28 -9.13
C GLY A 338 -19.30 12.71 -9.34
N TYR A 339 -20.14 13.56 -9.97
CA TYR A 339 -19.97 15.01 -9.97
C TYR A 339 -20.96 15.66 -9.00
N GLU A 340 -20.68 16.89 -8.59
CA GLU A 340 -21.47 17.63 -7.61
C GLU A 340 -21.62 16.94 -6.25
N VAL A 341 -20.68 16.06 -5.94
CA VAL A 341 -20.44 15.43 -4.62
C VAL A 341 -18.98 15.62 -4.25
N GLN A 342 -18.68 15.68 -2.97
CA GLN A 342 -17.33 15.82 -2.45
C GLN A 342 -17.06 14.70 -1.46
N ILE A 343 -16.21 13.75 -1.82
CA ILE A 343 -15.95 12.53 -1.04
C ILE A 343 -14.44 12.39 -0.82
N PRO A 344 -13.95 12.35 0.41
CA PRO A 344 -12.55 12.05 0.67
C PRO A 344 -12.15 10.66 0.13
N PRO A 345 -10.93 10.48 -0.38
CA PRO A 345 -10.46 9.18 -0.85
C PRO A 345 -10.64 8.05 0.17
N ILE A 346 -10.46 8.33 1.45
CA ILE A 346 -10.64 7.34 2.52
C ILE A 346 -12.09 6.86 2.64
N ASN A 347 -13.09 7.73 2.43
CA ASN A 347 -14.50 7.35 2.42
C ASN A 347 -14.81 6.44 1.23
N THR A 348 -14.30 6.79 0.03
CA THR A 348 -14.42 5.92 -1.13
C THR A 348 -13.80 4.55 -0.85
N LEU A 349 -12.61 4.50 -0.24
CA LEU A 349 -11.95 3.24 0.13
C LEU A 349 -12.77 2.46 1.16
N ALA A 350 -13.28 3.10 2.21
CA ALA A 350 -14.09 2.45 3.24
C ALA A 350 -15.36 1.81 2.65
N PHE A 351 -16.02 2.50 1.73
CA PHE A 351 -17.17 1.95 1.00
C PHE A 351 -16.79 0.72 0.15
N PHE A 352 -15.68 0.78 -0.62
CA PHE A 352 -15.21 -0.36 -1.40
C PHE A 352 -14.73 -1.51 -0.49
N ASN A 353 -14.16 -1.19 0.66
CA ASN A 353 -13.82 -2.17 1.70
C ASN A 353 -15.08 -2.87 2.25
N ALA A 354 -16.17 -2.13 2.45
CA ALA A 354 -17.43 -2.72 2.89
C ALA A 354 -18.00 -3.71 1.86
N ILE A 355 -17.87 -3.41 0.56
CA ILE A 355 -18.25 -4.36 -0.52
C ILE A 355 -17.40 -5.63 -0.42
N ALA A 356 -16.10 -5.51 -0.20
CA ALA A 356 -15.19 -6.64 -0.01
C ALA A 356 -15.48 -7.41 1.30
N ASN A 357 -15.94 -6.73 2.34
CA ASN A 357 -16.21 -7.26 3.69
C ASN A 357 -17.65 -7.72 3.90
N ASN A 358 -18.25 -8.31 2.88
CA ASN A 358 -19.62 -8.84 2.93
C ASN A 358 -20.68 -7.80 3.37
N GLY A 359 -20.51 -6.54 2.99
CA GLY A 359 -21.41 -5.44 3.27
C GLY A 359 -21.19 -4.74 4.62
N ARG A 360 -20.15 -5.07 5.36
CA ARG A 360 -19.83 -4.43 6.65
C ARG A 360 -18.89 -3.25 6.44
N LEU A 361 -19.35 -2.05 6.76
CA LEU A 361 -18.53 -0.85 6.75
C LEU A 361 -17.72 -0.79 8.05
N MET A 362 -16.40 -0.95 7.91
CA MET A 362 -15.46 -0.85 9.03
C MET A 362 -14.99 0.59 9.21
N ARG A 363 -14.76 0.99 10.46
CA ARG A 363 -14.04 2.22 10.77
C ARG A 363 -12.57 2.06 10.37
N PRO A 364 -12.00 2.93 9.52
CA PRO A 364 -10.57 2.90 9.23
C PRO A 364 -9.74 3.16 10.50
N MET A 365 -8.84 2.25 10.83
CA MET A 365 -8.09 2.25 12.08
C MET A 365 -6.61 2.53 11.81
N PHE A 366 -6.03 3.51 12.51
CA PHE A 366 -4.62 3.92 12.39
C PHE A 366 -3.78 3.51 13.60
N VAL A 367 -4.41 3.29 14.75
CA VAL A 367 -3.75 2.92 16.01
C VAL A 367 -4.28 1.57 16.48
N LYS A 368 -3.36 0.67 16.79
CA LYS A 368 -3.66 -0.68 17.28
C LYS A 368 -3.68 -0.76 18.80
N SER A 369 -2.69 -0.14 19.45
CA SER A 369 -2.62 -0.16 20.91
C SER A 369 -1.80 1.01 21.46
N ILE A 370 -2.06 1.32 22.73
CA ILE A 370 -1.29 2.25 23.56
C ILE A 370 -0.47 1.41 24.52
N LEU A 371 0.84 1.74 24.62
CA LEU A 371 1.78 0.99 25.46
C LEU A 371 2.43 1.89 26.51
N LYS A 372 2.88 1.28 27.61
CA LYS A 372 3.79 1.89 28.59
C LYS A 372 4.93 0.92 28.86
N ASN A 373 6.15 1.36 28.58
CA ASN A 373 7.35 0.53 28.76
C ASN A 373 7.23 -0.85 28.07
N GLY A 374 6.70 -0.85 26.83
CA GLY A 374 6.52 -2.05 26.01
C GLY A 374 5.32 -2.95 26.39
N LYS A 375 4.56 -2.62 27.45
CA LYS A 375 3.35 -3.36 27.83
C LYS A 375 2.11 -2.65 27.32
N GLU A 376 1.19 -3.40 26.72
CA GLU A 376 -0.09 -2.86 26.24
C GLU A 376 -0.99 -2.45 27.41
N LEU A 377 -1.39 -1.17 27.42
CA LEU A 377 -2.34 -0.62 28.37
C LEU A 377 -3.76 -0.63 27.80
N ARG A 378 -3.88 -0.40 26.50
CA ARG A 378 -5.17 -0.38 25.80
C ARG A 378 -4.96 -0.93 24.40
N VAL A 379 -5.82 -1.87 24.00
CA VAL A 379 -5.91 -2.40 22.63
C VAL A 379 -7.21 -1.88 22.03
N TYR A 380 -7.17 -1.44 20.79
CA TYR A 380 -8.35 -1.04 20.03
C TYR A 380 -8.83 -2.20 19.19
N GLU A 381 -10.11 -2.53 19.32
CA GLU A 381 -10.74 -3.56 18.52
C GLU A 381 -11.35 -2.98 17.25
N PRO A 382 -11.42 -3.76 16.16
CA PRO A 382 -12.10 -3.36 14.93
C PRO A 382 -13.55 -2.98 15.17
N GLU A 383 -13.97 -1.82 14.66
CA GLU A 383 -15.31 -1.27 14.84
C GLU A 383 -16.11 -1.33 13.54
N VAL A 384 -17.32 -1.88 13.62
CA VAL A 384 -18.27 -1.91 12.49
C VAL A 384 -19.18 -0.69 12.62
N LEU A 385 -19.07 0.24 11.66
CA LEU A 385 -19.92 1.44 11.62
C LEU A 385 -21.31 1.13 11.06
N ILE A 386 -21.39 0.37 9.99
CA ILE A 386 -22.65 -0.07 9.37
C ILE A 386 -22.55 -1.58 9.14
N PRO A 387 -23.43 -2.38 9.76
CA PRO A 387 -23.36 -3.84 9.67
C PRO A 387 -23.78 -4.39 8.29
N GLU A 388 -24.60 -3.63 7.54
CA GLU A 388 -25.10 -4.06 6.23
C GLU A 388 -25.42 -2.82 5.36
N ILE A 389 -24.61 -2.59 4.31
CA ILE A 389 -24.78 -1.46 3.38
C ILE A 389 -25.81 -1.74 2.27
N CYS A 390 -26.13 -2.98 2.02
CA CYS A 390 -27.15 -3.44 1.07
C CYS A 390 -27.43 -4.94 1.28
N SER A 391 -28.50 -5.45 0.65
CA SER A 391 -28.83 -6.87 0.67
C SER A 391 -27.73 -7.74 0.03
N LYS A 392 -27.63 -9.00 0.46
CA LYS A 392 -26.66 -9.96 -0.09
C LYS A 392 -26.80 -10.18 -1.60
N ARG A 393 -28.03 -10.04 -2.12
CA ARG A 393 -28.30 -10.14 -3.57
C ARG A 393 -27.64 -9.00 -4.31
N THR A 394 -27.88 -7.75 -3.89
CA THR A 394 -27.29 -6.55 -4.46
C THR A 394 -25.77 -6.59 -4.33
N LEU A 395 -25.26 -6.98 -3.17
CA LEU A 395 -23.83 -7.07 -2.92
C LEU A 395 -23.11 -8.00 -3.90
N ARG A 396 -23.62 -9.22 -4.11
CA ARG A 396 -23.06 -10.19 -5.07
C ARG A 396 -23.05 -9.63 -6.50
N ALA A 397 -24.15 -9.00 -6.92
CA ALA A 397 -24.24 -8.38 -8.25
C ALA A 397 -23.17 -7.29 -8.42
N VAL A 398 -22.99 -6.42 -7.42
CA VAL A 398 -21.98 -5.37 -7.43
C VAL A 398 -20.56 -5.93 -7.44
N GLN A 399 -20.28 -6.96 -6.62
CA GLN A 399 -18.98 -7.64 -6.59
C GLN A 399 -18.63 -8.24 -7.96
N GLU A 400 -19.57 -8.92 -8.60
CA GLU A 400 -19.39 -9.48 -9.95
C GLU A 400 -19.18 -8.38 -11.00
N MET A 401 -19.93 -7.30 -10.93
CA MET A 401 -19.74 -6.14 -11.82
C MET A 401 -18.32 -5.58 -11.67
N MET A 402 -17.82 -5.40 -10.44
CA MET A 402 -16.48 -4.90 -10.16
C MET A 402 -15.37 -5.85 -10.62
N TYR A 403 -15.60 -7.16 -10.50
CA TYR A 403 -14.70 -8.17 -11.05
C TYR A 403 -14.56 -8.03 -12.56
N ASN A 404 -15.69 -7.88 -13.26
CA ASN A 404 -15.72 -7.77 -14.71
C ASN A 404 -15.20 -6.43 -15.25
N VAL A 405 -15.19 -5.35 -14.46
CA VAL A 405 -14.47 -4.11 -14.83
C VAL A 405 -13.00 -4.40 -15.15
N VAL A 406 -12.37 -5.34 -14.44
CA VAL A 406 -10.95 -5.69 -14.59
C VAL A 406 -10.76 -6.89 -15.52
N ASN A 407 -11.61 -7.91 -15.40
CA ASN A 407 -11.34 -9.23 -15.95
C ASN A 407 -12.14 -9.57 -17.20
N TYR A 408 -13.22 -8.83 -17.51
CA TYR A 408 -13.97 -9.07 -18.73
C TYR A 408 -13.11 -8.86 -19.97
N GLN A 409 -13.14 -9.84 -20.86
CA GLN A 409 -12.52 -9.81 -22.18
C GLN A 409 -13.61 -10.04 -23.22
N ASP A 410 -13.75 -9.09 -24.13
CA ASP A 410 -14.65 -9.28 -25.26
C ASP A 410 -14.11 -10.38 -26.18
N PRO A 411 -14.89 -11.43 -26.47
CA PRO A 411 -14.48 -12.52 -27.38
C PRO A 411 -14.01 -12.03 -28.76
N VAL A 412 -14.51 -10.89 -29.22
CA VAL A 412 -14.17 -10.28 -30.52
C VAL A 412 -13.07 -9.21 -30.38
N GLY A 413 -12.58 -8.96 -29.15
CA GLY A 413 -11.48 -8.03 -28.86
C GLY A 413 -11.83 -6.54 -29.02
N ARG A 414 -13.11 -6.18 -29.14
CA ARG A 414 -13.55 -4.80 -29.40
C ARG A 414 -13.80 -3.98 -28.13
N ARG A 415 -14.13 -4.62 -26.99
CA ARG A 415 -14.67 -3.93 -25.81
C ARG A 415 -14.31 -4.64 -24.50
N ASP A 416 -13.11 -4.47 -24.03
CA ASP A 416 -12.70 -4.96 -22.71
C ASP A 416 -13.22 -4.06 -21.57
N GLY A 417 -13.19 -4.57 -20.34
CA GLY A 417 -13.49 -3.78 -19.16
C GLY A 417 -12.48 -2.62 -18.98
N THR A 418 -12.96 -1.47 -18.48
CA THR A 418 -12.13 -0.25 -18.32
C THR A 418 -10.96 -0.42 -17.36
N GLY A 419 -11.00 -1.41 -16.48
CA GLY A 419 -9.95 -1.76 -15.52
C GLY A 419 -8.94 -2.79 -16.05
N LYS A 420 -8.98 -3.19 -17.33
CA LYS A 420 -8.04 -4.16 -17.93
C LYS A 420 -6.56 -3.90 -17.57
N PRO A 421 -6.05 -2.64 -17.49
CA PRO A 421 -4.66 -2.40 -17.09
C PRO A 421 -4.33 -2.87 -15.66
N ALA A 422 -5.32 -3.01 -14.79
CA ALA A 422 -5.16 -3.54 -13.43
C ALA A 422 -5.23 -5.08 -13.38
N ARG A 423 -5.50 -5.76 -14.50
CA ARG A 423 -5.55 -7.24 -14.53
C ARG A 423 -4.20 -7.83 -14.19
N SER A 424 -4.22 -8.84 -13.32
CA SER A 424 -3.04 -9.58 -12.89
C SER A 424 -3.20 -11.07 -13.18
N SER A 425 -2.08 -11.74 -13.45
CA SER A 425 -1.97 -13.21 -13.50
C SER A 425 -1.57 -13.80 -12.15
N VAL A 426 -1.24 -12.96 -11.17
CA VAL A 426 -0.75 -13.35 -9.85
C VAL A 426 -1.89 -13.38 -8.83
N VAL A 427 -2.78 -12.40 -8.89
CA VAL A 427 -3.88 -12.21 -7.95
C VAL A 427 -5.14 -11.71 -8.66
N SER A 428 -6.30 -12.23 -8.28
CA SER A 428 -7.58 -11.77 -8.80
C SER A 428 -7.95 -10.40 -8.20
N ILE A 429 -8.28 -9.44 -9.06
CA ILE A 429 -8.59 -8.06 -8.66
C ILE A 429 -10.01 -7.72 -9.08
N ALA A 430 -10.78 -7.12 -8.17
CA ALA A 430 -12.03 -6.47 -8.45
C ALA A 430 -11.95 -4.98 -8.11
N GLY A 431 -12.49 -4.11 -8.98
CA GLY A 431 -12.39 -2.68 -8.71
C GLY A 431 -13.12 -1.83 -9.75
N LYS A 432 -12.95 -0.51 -9.62
CA LYS A 432 -13.55 0.48 -10.50
C LYS A 432 -12.58 1.61 -10.82
N THR A 433 -12.49 1.96 -12.09
CA THR A 433 -11.76 3.12 -12.59
C THR A 433 -12.56 4.40 -12.37
N GLY A 434 -11.87 5.48 -12.03
CA GLY A 434 -12.40 6.83 -11.96
C GLY A 434 -11.62 7.78 -12.87
N THR A 435 -12.32 8.69 -13.51
CA THR A 435 -11.76 9.81 -14.26
C THR A 435 -12.69 10.99 -14.02
N ALA A 436 -12.28 11.89 -13.15
CA ALA A 436 -13.02 13.11 -12.83
C ALA A 436 -12.28 14.32 -13.40
N GLN A 437 -12.98 15.16 -14.14
CA GLN A 437 -12.46 16.41 -14.64
C GLN A 437 -12.51 17.45 -13.50
N ILE A 438 -11.43 18.17 -13.27
CA ILE A 438 -11.39 19.21 -12.24
C ILE A 438 -12.05 20.46 -12.78
N ALA A 439 -13.09 20.96 -12.11
CA ALA A 439 -13.95 22.06 -12.58
C ALA A 439 -13.17 23.33 -12.97
N ALA A 440 -12.03 23.60 -12.34
CA ALA A 440 -11.21 24.77 -12.62
C ALA A 440 -10.44 24.70 -13.96
N SER A 441 -10.33 23.52 -14.58
CA SER A 441 -9.59 23.34 -15.85
C SER A 441 -10.07 22.12 -16.61
N LYS A 442 -10.51 22.33 -17.86
CA LYS A 442 -10.92 21.23 -18.75
C LYS A 442 -9.79 20.21 -19.03
N ALA A 443 -8.54 20.60 -18.86
CA ALA A 443 -7.37 19.75 -19.09
C ALA A 443 -6.92 19.00 -17.85
N ALA A 444 -7.36 19.38 -16.65
CA ALA A 444 -6.94 18.78 -15.39
C ALA A 444 -7.91 17.68 -14.93
N HIS A 445 -7.36 16.54 -14.57
CA HIS A 445 -8.13 15.36 -14.15
C HIS A 445 -7.60 14.78 -12.86
N ASN A 446 -8.51 14.21 -12.07
CA ASN A 446 -8.22 13.25 -11.01
C ASN A 446 -8.50 11.86 -11.57
N LEU A 447 -7.47 11.03 -11.62
CA LEU A 447 -7.51 9.67 -12.15
C LEU A 447 -7.42 8.69 -10.99
N SER A 448 -8.42 7.84 -10.82
CA SER A 448 -8.48 6.94 -9.68
C SER A 448 -8.74 5.49 -10.08
N PHE A 449 -8.33 4.60 -9.19
CA PHE A 449 -8.74 3.21 -9.18
C PHE A 449 -8.97 2.80 -7.72
N CYS A 450 -10.14 2.25 -7.43
CA CYS A 450 -10.46 1.72 -6.12
C CYS A 450 -10.98 0.29 -6.26
N GLY A 451 -10.55 -0.59 -5.37
CA GLY A 451 -10.90 -2.00 -5.45
C GLY A 451 -10.34 -2.83 -4.31
N TYR A 452 -10.36 -4.14 -4.47
CA TYR A 452 -9.87 -5.09 -3.47
C TYR A 452 -9.28 -6.35 -4.12
N PHE A 453 -8.51 -7.08 -3.33
CA PHE A 453 -7.83 -8.31 -3.74
C PHE A 453 -7.54 -9.23 -2.53
N PRO A 454 -7.44 -10.59 -2.74
CA PRO A 454 -7.99 -11.32 -3.89
C PRO A 454 -9.51 -11.20 -3.99
N TYR A 455 -10.10 -11.39 -5.18
CA TYR A 455 -11.55 -11.30 -5.37
C TYR A 455 -12.31 -12.38 -4.61
N GLU A 456 -11.82 -13.62 -4.64
CA GLU A 456 -12.50 -14.81 -4.06
C GLU A 456 -12.50 -14.78 -2.52
N ASN A 457 -11.43 -14.26 -1.92
CA ASN A 457 -11.29 -14.14 -0.47
C ASN A 457 -10.59 -12.82 -0.15
N PRO A 458 -11.32 -11.71 -0.13
CA PRO A 458 -10.75 -10.38 0.02
C PRO A 458 -9.96 -10.21 1.31
N GLN A 459 -8.69 -9.84 1.18
CA GLN A 459 -7.80 -9.55 2.31
C GLN A 459 -7.52 -8.06 2.44
N TYR A 460 -7.29 -7.39 1.30
CA TYR A 460 -6.98 -5.97 1.25
C TYR A 460 -7.84 -5.22 0.25
N SER A 461 -8.24 -4.03 0.62
CA SER A 461 -8.77 -3.01 -0.28
C SER A 461 -7.73 -1.92 -0.50
N CYS A 462 -7.76 -1.29 -1.66
CA CYS A 462 -6.81 -0.23 -1.98
C CYS A 462 -7.49 0.84 -2.84
N ILE A 463 -7.11 2.09 -2.64
CA ILE A 463 -7.43 3.22 -3.51
C ILE A 463 -6.14 3.87 -3.98
N VAL A 464 -6.08 4.20 -5.26
CA VAL A 464 -5.02 5.03 -5.85
C VAL A 464 -5.67 6.20 -6.55
N VAL A 465 -5.19 7.42 -6.28
CA VAL A 465 -5.61 8.65 -6.95
C VAL A 465 -4.37 9.36 -7.48
N ILE A 466 -4.37 9.74 -8.77
CA ILE A 466 -3.33 10.53 -9.40
C ILE A 466 -3.94 11.82 -9.92
N SER A 467 -3.46 12.94 -9.43
CA SER A 467 -4.02 14.26 -9.71
C SER A 467 -3.16 15.03 -10.70
N ARG A 468 -3.84 15.60 -11.72
CA ARG A 468 -3.24 16.48 -12.73
C ARG A 468 -1.98 15.91 -13.37
N PRO A 469 -2.02 14.72 -13.97
CA PRO A 469 -0.90 14.20 -14.75
C PRO A 469 -0.67 15.11 -15.97
N ARG A 470 0.59 15.30 -16.34
CA ARG A 470 1.00 16.10 -17.50
C ARG A 470 1.46 15.26 -18.67
N ARG A 471 1.77 13.99 -18.42
CA ARG A 471 2.25 13.03 -19.42
C ARG A 471 1.43 11.74 -19.36
N GLY A 472 1.41 11.01 -20.48
CA GLY A 472 0.76 9.72 -20.60
C GLY A 472 -0.73 9.81 -20.92
N ILE A 473 -1.40 8.66 -20.91
CA ILE A 473 -2.82 8.53 -21.26
C ILE A 473 -3.69 8.91 -20.06
N VAL A 474 -4.60 9.88 -20.25
CA VAL A 474 -5.55 10.34 -19.23
C VAL A 474 -6.63 9.27 -19.02
N SER A 475 -6.33 8.26 -18.22
CA SER A 475 -7.21 7.15 -17.90
C SER A 475 -6.95 6.62 -16.50
N GLY A 476 -7.99 6.48 -15.68
CA GLY A 476 -7.88 5.90 -14.34
C GLY A 476 -7.31 4.49 -14.37
N GLY A 477 -7.66 3.68 -15.38
CA GLY A 477 -7.11 2.33 -15.55
C GLY A 477 -5.61 2.33 -15.85
N MET A 478 -5.17 3.17 -16.81
CA MET A 478 -3.76 3.24 -17.22
C MET A 478 -2.85 3.89 -16.19
N MET A 479 -3.35 4.85 -15.43
CA MET A 479 -2.57 5.57 -14.43
C MET A 479 -2.68 4.92 -13.04
N ALA A 480 -3.85 4.99 -12.43
CA ALA A 480 -4.07 4.49 -11.08
C ALA A 480 -4.19 2.95 -11.02
N GLY A 481 -4.80 2.34 -12.05
CA GLY A 481 -4.98 0.88 -12.10
C GLY A 481 -3.67 0.11 -12.20
N THR A 482 -2.65 0.64 -12.89
CA THR A 482 -1.31 0.01 -12.96
C THR A 482 -0.58 0.06 -11.63
N VAL A 483 -0.69 1.17 -10.88
CA VAL A 483 -0.15 1.29 -9.51
C VAL A 483 -0.86 0.32 -8.56
N PHE A 484 -2.21 0.28 -8.64
CA PHE A 484 -2.99 -0.67 -7.85
C PHE A 484 -2.56 -2.12 -8.10
N LYS A 485 -2.39 -2.50 -9.37
CA LYS A 485 -1.90 -3.83 -9.76
C LYS A 485 -0.55 -4.14 -9.12
N GLU A 486 0.41 -3.25 -9.23
CA GLU A 486 1.75 -3.42 -8.68
C GLU A 486 1.71 -3.61 -7.16
N ILE A 487 0.91 -2.79 -6.45
CA ILE A 487 0.69 -2.94 -5.01
C ILE A 487 0.07 -4.31 -4.70
N ALA A 488 -1.01 -4.67 -5.41
CA ALA A 488 -1.71 -5.93 -5.18
C ALA A 488 -0.82 -7.16 -5.39
N GLU A 489 -0.05 -7.18 -6.49
CA GLU A 489 0.89 -8.28 -6.80
C GLU A 489 1.98 -8.42 -5.74
N LYS A 490 2.58 -7.30 -5.32
CA LYS A 490 3.65 -7.30 -4.32
C LYS A 490 3.14 -7.68 -2.92
N VAL A 491 2.01 -7.10 -2.49
CA VAL A 491 1.39 -7.44 -1.20
C VAL A 491 0.98 -8.91 -1.18
N TYR A 492 0.32 -9.39 -2.24
CA TYR A 492 -0.08 -10.80 -2.35
C TYR A 492 1.12 -11.74 -2.32
N SER A 493 2.18 -11.42 -3.07
CA SER A 493 3.38 -12.26 -3.12
C SER A 493 4.13 -12.30 -1.80
N ASN A 494 4.18 -11.19 -1.06
CA ASN A 494 4.97 -11.08 0.16
C ASN A 494 4.21 -11.54 1.41
N GLN A 495 2.92 -11.27 1.51
CA GLN A 495 2.17 -11.51 2.75
C GLN A 495 1.22 -12.70 2.67
N ILE A 496 0.43 -12.79 1.60
CA ILE A 496 -0.59 -13.86 1.52
C ILE A 496 0.04 -15.20 1.17
N ARG A 497 1.13 -15.21 0.43
CA ARG A 497 1.88 -16.43 0.08
C ARG A 497 2.58 -17.09 1.27
N TYR A 498 2.91 -16.34 2.31
CA TYR A 498 3.51 -16.88 3.55
C TYR A 498 2.49 -17.55 4.48
N ASP A 499 1.21 -17.26 4.29
CA ASP A 499 0.13 -17.88 5.10
C ASP A 499 -0.33 -19.26 4.58
N LEU A 500 0.41 -19.80 3.61
CA LEU A 500 0.18 -21.15 3.06
C LEU A 500 0.31 -22.28 4.10
N SER A 501 0.83 -21.98 5.30
CA SER A 501 0.89 -22.96 6.40
C SER A 501 -0.49 -23.26 7.03
N SER A 502 -1.50 -22.40 6.82
CA SER A 502 -2.87 -22.57 7.34
C SER A 502 -3.88 -23.07 6.30
N MET A 503 -3.54 -23.03 5.02
CA MET A 503 -4.42 -23.59 3.98
C MET A 503 -4.24 -25.10 3.91
N LYS A 504 -5.16 -25.85 4.52
CA LYS A 504 -5.39 -27.23 4.08
C LYS A 504 -5.77 -27.14 2.60
N PRO A 505 -5.02 -27.75 1.68
CA PRO A 505 -5.41 -27.76 0.29
C PRO A 505 -6.76 -28.48 0.20
N GLU A 506 -7.81 -27.74 -0.14
CA GLU A 506 -8.96 -28.41 -0.75
C GLU A 506 -8.41 -29.18 -1.94
N ALA A 507 -8.72 -30.47 -1.99
CA ALA A 507 -8.27 -31.36 -3.05
C ALA A 507 -8.86 -30.89 -4.39
N SER A 508 -8.36 -29.82 -4.95
CA SER A 508 -8.59 -29.51 -6.34
C SER A 508 -7.94 -30.64 -7.14
N ARG A 509 -8.62 -31.14 -8.17
CA ARG A 509 -8.07 -32.09 -9.13
C ARG A 509 -6.91 -31.46 -9.91
N THR A 510 -5.85 -31.11 -9.22
CA THR A 510 -4.64 -30.56 -9.82
C THR A 510 -3.94 -31.67 -10.57
N LEU A 511 -3.69 -31.42 -11.84
CA LEU A 511 -2.91 -32.32 -12.66
C LEU A 511 -1.55 -32.58 -11.98
N MET A 512 -1.27 -33.84 -11.72
CA MET A 512 -0.05 -34.28 -11.07
C MET A 512 1.20 -33.69 -11.78
N PRO A 513 2.11 -32.98 -11.09
CA PRO A 513 3.30 -32.41 -11.70
C PRO A 513 4.24 -33.53 -12.20
N PRO A 514 5.08 -33.28 -13.21
CA PRO A 514 6.12 -34.23 -13.61
C PRO A 514 7.14 -34.36 -12.48
N VAL A 515 7.38 -35.57 -12.02
CA VAL A 515 8.40 -35.88 -10.99
C VAL A 515 9.66 -36.39 -11.69
N LYS A 516 10.84 -35.94 -11.23
CA LYS A 516 12.12 -36.44 -11.72
C LYS A 516 12.38 -37.86 -11.19
N ASN A 517 12.99 -38.68 -12.05
CA ASN A 517 13.57 -39.93 -11.61
C ASN A 517 14.76 -39.65 -10.70
N GLY A 518 15.10 -40.52 -9.75
CA GLY A 518 16.23 -40.32 -8.87
C GLY A 518 16.26 -41.24 -7.67
N GLU A 519 16.95 -40.79 -6.61
CA GLU A 519 17.11 -41.53 -5.36
C GLU A 519 15.74 -41.77 -4.71
N SER A 520 15.44 -43.06 -4.41
CA SER A 520 14.11 -43.49 -4.00
C SER A 520 13.64 -42.94 -2.67
N ARG A 521 14.53 -42.81 -1.67
CA ARG A 521 14.15 -42.35 -0.32
C ARG A 521 13.74 -40.89 -0.34
N SER A 522 14.56 -40.04 -0.99
CA SER A 522 14.27 -38.61 -1.13
C SER A 522 12.99 -38.38 -1.95
N ALA A 523 12.83 -39.09 -3.08
CA ALA A 523 11.65 -38.98 -3.90
C ALA A 523 10.37 -39.42 -3.16
N GLN A 524 10.42 -40.52 -2.43
CA GLN A 524 9.30 -41.00 -1.63
C GLN A 524 8.97 -40.07 -0.46
N ALA A 525 9.99 -39.46 0.16
CA ALA A 525 9.75 -38.46 1.22
C ALA A 525 9.00 -37.25 0.68
N VAL A 526 9.40 -36.73 -0.49
CA VAL A 526 8.71 -35.61 -1.15
C VAL A 526 7.28 -35.98 -1.54
N VAL A 527 7.09 -37.15 -2.18
CA VAL A 527 5.78 -37.68 -2.57
C VAL A 527 4.85 -37.81 -1.36
N LYS A 528 5.37 -38.31 -0.23
CA LYS A 528 4.64 -38.43 1.02
C LYS A 528 4.31 -37.06 1.63
N TRP A 529 5.24 -36.12 1.57
CA TRP A 529 5.04 -34.78 2.14
C TRP A 529 3.95 -34.00 1.42
N PHE A 530 3.84 -34.16 0.10
CA PHE A 530 2.78 -33.57 -0.71
C PHE A 530 1.50 -34.41 -0.83
N ASP A 531 1.38 -35.51 -0.09
CA ASP A 531 0.26 -36.46 -0.15
C ASP A 531 -0.06 -36.94 -1.58
N ILE A 532 0.98 -37.17 -2.37
CA ILE A 532 0.85 -37.66 -3.75
C ILE A 532 0.59 -39.15 -3.77
N ARG A 533 -0.48 -39.57 -4.43
CA ARG A 533 -0.80 -40.98 -4.61
C ARG A 533 0.19 -41.68 -5.56
N THR A 534 0.76 -42.80 -5.11
CA THR A 534 1.69 -43.60 -5.92
C THR A 534 1.21 -45.04 -6.06
N THR A 535 1.53 -45.65 -7.20
CA THR A 535 1.29 -47.08 -7.45
C THR A 535 2.58 -47.73 -7.97
N PRO A 536 3.17 -48.68 -7.24
CA PRO A 536 2.86 -49.09 -5.87
C PRO A 536 3.13 -48.01 -4.82
N LYS A 537 2.52 -48.12 -3.65
CA LYS A 537 2.69 -47.12 -2.54
C LYS A 537 4.13 -47.00 -2.05
N ARG A 538 4.92 -48.05 -2.20
CA ARG A 538 6.35 -48.07 -1.79
C ARG A 538 7.15 -48.94 -2.73
N VAL A 539 8.34 -48.51 -3.06
CA VAL A 539 9.33 -49.23 -3.84
C VAL A 539 10.62 -49.32 -3.02
N ASP A 540 11.06 -50.52 -2.72
CA ASP A 540 12.33 -50.76 -2.05
C ASP A 540 13.43 -50.88 -3.10
N ALA A 541 14.08 -49.77 -3.37
CA ALA A 541 15.18 -49.64 -4.34
C ALA A 541 16.00 -48.38 -4.05
N ASP A 542 17.26 -48.37 -4.49
CA ASP A 542 18.10 -47.19 -4.40
C ASP A 542 17.58 -46.06 -5.30
N PHE A 543 17.15 -46.42 -6.51
CA PHE A 543 16.63 -45.46 -7.50
C PHE A 543 15.28 -45.87 -8.02
N SER A 544 14.43 -44.90 -8.33
CA SER A 544 13.08 -45.07 -8.87
C SER A 544 12.81 -44.17 -10.07
N ALA A 545 12.02 -44.66 -11.01
CA ALA A 545 11.44 -43.89 -12.08
C ALA A 545 9.97 -43.57 -11.76
N PHE A 546 9.56 -42.36 -12.11
CA PHE A 546 8.21 -41.87 -11.88
C PHE A 546 7.58 -41.41 -13.21
N TRP A 547 6.31 -41.80 -13.43
CA TRP A 547 5.51 -41.27 -14.54
C TRP A 547 4.04 -41.20 -14.16
N ARG A 548 3.33 -40.26 -14.77
CA ARG A 548 1.90 -40.06 -14.53
C ARG A 548 1.08 -41.22 -15.15
N ASN A 549 0.02 -41.65 -14.45
CA ASN A 549 -0.97 -42.54 -15.06
C ASN A 549 -1.78 -41.79 -16.16
N ALA A 550 -2.67 -42.51 -16.86
CA ALA A 550 -3.46 -41.94 -17.96
C ALA A 550 -4.43 -40.84 -17.47
N THR A 551 -4.98 -40.95 -16.25
CA THR A 551 -5.87 -39.95 -15.64
C THR A 551 -5.11 -38.77 -15.01
N ARG A 552 -3.76 -38.84 -14.93
CA ARG A 552 -2.87 -37.83 -14.33
C ARG A 552 -3.17 -37.52 -12.85
N ASP A 553 -3.80 -38.39 -12.12
CA ASP A 553 -4.14 -38.26 -10.70
C ASP A 553 -3.25 -39.11 -9.76
N THR A 554 -2.43 -40.01 -10.33
CA THR A 554 -1.54 -40.90 -9.62
C THR A 554 -0.20 -41.01 -10.32
N LEU A 555 0.89 -41.17 -9.54
CA LEU A 555 2.22 -41.47 -10.08
C LEU A 555 2.48 -42.99 -10.04
N ASN A 556 2.79 -43.54 -11.19
CA ASN A 556 3.36 -44.89 -11.25
C ASN A 556 4.84 -44.83 -10.88
N VAL A 557 5.29 -45.81 -10.10
CA VAL A 557 6.68 -45.89 -9.63
C VAL A 557 7.26 -47.24 -10.03
N ARG A 558 8.48 -47.21 -10.59
CA ARG A 558 9.22 -48.41 -10.95
C ARG A 558 10.61 -48.38 -10.37
N LYS A 559 11.08 -49.51 -9.88
CA LYS A 559 12.48 -49.72 -9.47
C LYS A 559 13.42 -49.54 -10.65
N LEU A 560 14.48 -48.76 -10.43
CA LEU A 560 15.61 -48.68 -11.35
C LEU A 560 16.77 -49.46 -10.73
N THR A 561 17.28 -50.44 -11.50
CA THR A 561 18.38 -51.30 -11.07
C THR A 561 19.71 -50.69 -11.55
N VAL A 562 20.64 -50.52 -10.62
CA VAL A 562 22.04 -50.13 -10.88
C VAL A 562 22.89 -51.36 -10.58
N ARG A 563 23.55 -51.90 -11.59
CA ARG A 563 24.45 -53.06 -11.48
C ARG A 563 25.82 -52.72 -12.06
N GLU A 564 26.88 -53.10 -11.36
CA GLU A 564 28.24 -52.93 -11.85
C GLU A 564 28.42 -53.66 -13.18
N GLY A 565 29.16 -53.05 -14.13
CA GLY A 565 29.38 -53.61 -15.45
C GLY A 565 28.23 -53.45 -16.45
N MET A 566 27.12 -52.87 -16.07
CA MET A 566 25.95 -52.64 -16.92
C MET A 566 25.54 -51.18 -16.90
N MET A 567 25.20 -50.60 -18.04
CA MET A 567 24.74 -49.23 -18.16
C MET A 567 23.39 -49.02 -17.44
N PRO A 568 23.30 -48.20 -16.40
CA PRO A 568 22.03 -47.92 -15.73
C PRO A 568 21.14 -46.99 -16.59
N TYR A 569 19.83 -47.01 -16.29
CA TYR A 569 18.87 -46.08 -16.88
C TYR A 569 18.85 -44.76 -16.09
N VAL A 570 19.42 -43.68 -16.65
CA VAL A 570 19.51 -42.37 -15.98
C VAL A 570 18.66 -41.30 -16.63
N ILE A 571 17.91 -41.60 -17.70
CA ILE A 571 17.00 -40.62 -18.35
C ILE A 571 15.90 -40.21 -17.41
N GLY A 572 15.63 -38.90 -17.33
CA GLY A 572 14.66 -38.30 -16.40
C GLY A 572 15.19 -38.02 -15.00
N MET A 573 16.44 -38.40 -14.68
CA MET A 573 17.11 -38.05 -13.41
C MET A 573 17.65 -36.63 -13.43
N GLY A 574 17.78 -36.02 -12.25
CA GLY A 574 18.58 -34.79 -12.09
C GLY A 574 20.06 -35.08 -12.27
N ALA A 575 20.88 -34.06 -12.58
CA ALA A 575 22.31 -34.20 -12.78
C ALA A 575 23.02 -34.96 -11.67
N ARG A 576 22.78 -34.60 -10.42
CA ARG A 576 23.39 -35.21 -9.22
C ARG A 576 23.10 -36.71 -9.12
N ASP A 577 21.85 -37.10 -9.27
CA ASP A 577 21.44 -38.52 -9.14
C ASP A 577 21.93 -39.35 -10.31
N ALA A 578 21.97 -38.78 -11.53
CA ALA A 578 22.50 -39.44 -12.72
C ALA A 578 24.00 -39.69 -12.59
N VAL A 579 24.79 -38.67 -12.19
CA VAL A 579 26.24 -38.80 -11.99
C VAL A 579 26.52 -39.84 -10.92
N TYR A 580 25.84 -39.77 -9.78
CA TYR A 580 26.01 -40.72 -8.70
C TYR A 580 25.69 -42.18 -9.12
N ALA A 581 24.62 -42.39 -9.89
CA ALA A 581 24.26 -43.73 -10.37
C ALA A 581 25.31 -44.28 -11.34
N LEU A 582 25.89 -43.45 -12.24
CA LEU A 582 26.92 -43.83 -13.21
C LEU A 582 28.26 -44.09 -12.51
N GLU A 583 28.68 -43.24 -11.60
CA GLU A 583 29.93 -43.40 -10.84
C GLU A 583 29.93 -44.67 -9.97
N ARG A 584 28.78 -45.04 -9.38
CA ARG A 584 28.60 -46.33 -8.70
C ARG A 584 28.86 -47.56 -9.59
N CYS A 585 28.62 -47.41 -10.90
CA CYS A 585 28.97 -48.44 -11.88
C CYS A 585 30.43 -48.36 -12.33
N GLY A 586 31.27 -47.50 -11.74
CA GLY A 586 32.66 -47.30 -12.10
C GLY A 586 32.86 -46.51 -13.41
N LEU A 587 31.88 -45.75 -13.88
CA LEU A 587 31.90 -44.98 -15.10
C LEU A 587 32.37 -43.55 -14.86
N ARG A 588 32.94 -42.90 -15.86
CA ARG A 588 33.19 -41.46 -15.86
C ARG A 588 32.05 -40.73 -16.57
N VAL A 589 31.69 -39.56 -16.11
CA VAL A 589 30.57 -38.82 -16.67
C VAL A 589 31.04 -37.52 -17.30
N ASN A 590 30.62 -37.29 -18.52
CA ASN A 590 30.74 -36.02 -19.19
C ASN A 590 29.31 -35.43 -19.32
N LEU A 591 29.09 -34.26 -18.71
CA LEU A 591 27.76 -33.68 -18.51
C LEU A 591 27.64 -32.40 -19.32
N ALA A 592 26.56 -32.26 -20.10
CA ALA A 592 26.22 -31.05 -20.84
C ALA A 592 24.78 -30.63 -20.54
N GLY A 593 24.55 -29.33 -20.30
CA GLY A 593 23.23 -28.78 -20.02
C GLY A 593 22.85 -28.76 -18.52
N HIS A 594 21.56 -28.48 -18.22
CA HIS A 594 21.03 -28.40 -16.86
C HIS A 594 19.57 -28.84 -16.87
N GLY A 595 19.08 -29.27 -15.70
CA GLY A 595 17.70 -29.76 -15.56
C GLY A 595 17.65 -31.25 -15.30
N ARG A 596 17.12 -32.03 -16.24
CA ARG A 596 17.02 -33.49 -16.17
C ARG A 596 17.67 -34.14 -17.38
N VAL A 597 18.21 -35.33 -17.20
CA VAL A 597 18.83 -36.09 -18.32
C VAL A 597 17.76 -36.44 -19.36
N ILE A 598 18.01 -36.03 -20.58
CA ILE A 598 17.20 -36.36 -21.77
C ILE A 598 17.86 -37.34 -22.70
N LEU A 599 19.20 -37.48 -22.65
CA LEU A 599 19.95 -38.40 -23.49
C LEU A 599 21.16 -38.97 -22.73
N GLN A 600 21.45 -40.23 -22.94
CA GLN A 600 22.69 -40.92 -22.52
C GLN A 600 23.35 -41.61 -23.72
N SER A 601 24.68 -41.52 -23.85
CA SER A 601 25.42 -41.99 -25.02
C SER A 601 25.44 -43.50 -25.21
N VAL A 602 25.24 -44.26 -24.11
CA VAL A 602 25.16 -45.73 -24.14
C VAL A 602 23.75 -46.14 -23.71
N PRO A 603 23.04 -46.97 -24.45
CA PRO A 603 21.74 -47.50 -24.05
C PRO A 603 21.75 -48.25 -22.72
N SER A 604 20.72 -48.06 -21.92
CA SER A 604 20.56 -48.80 -20.65
C SER A 604 20.53 -50.31 -20.86
N GLY A 605 21.24 -51.05 -20.00
CA GLY A 605 21.32 -52.50 -20.05
C GLY A 605 22.48 -53.04 -20.94
N GLN A 606 23.22 -52.18 -21.62
CA GLN A 606 24.43 -52.64 -22.34
C GLN A 606 25.59 -52.83 -21.36
N ALA A 607 26.50 -53.78 -21.71
CA ALA A 607 27.74 -53.97 -20.96
C ALA A 607 28.66 -52.76 -21.10
N VAL A 608 29.25 -52.34 -19.99
CA VAL A 608 30.17 -51.20 -19.92
C VAL A 608 31.43 -51.59 -19.15
N THR A 609 32.55 -50.98 -19.48
CA THR A 609 33.82 -51.23 -18.81
C THR A 609 34.09 -50.16 -17.76
N ARG A 610 34.75 -50.57 -16.69
CA ARG A 610 35.14 -49.63 -15.60
C ARG A 610 36.04 -48.53 -16.16
N GLY A 611 35.74 -47.27 -15.84
CA GLY A 611 36.45 -46.10 -16.33
C GLY A 611 35.98 -45.59 -17.69
N GLN A 612 35.04 -46.26 -18.36
CA GLN A 612 34.41 -45.78 -19.60
C GLN A 612 33.72 -44.44 -19.38
N THR A 613 33.93 -43.51 -20.32
CA THR A 613 33.25 -42.19 -20.24
C THR A 613 31.88 -42.27 -20.91
N ILE A 614 30.87 -41.75 -20.22
CA ILE A 614 29.49 -41.67 -20.69
C ILE A 614 29.09 -40.18 -20.80
N ASP A 615 28.64 -39.80 -22.00
CA ASP A 615 28.07 -38.46 -22.18
C ASP A 615 26.58 -38.48 -21.84
N ILE A 616 26.15 -37.49 -21.02
CA ILE A 616 24.76 -37.26 -20.70
C ILE A 616 24.39 -35.81 -21.03
N ILE A 617 23.23 -35.63 -21.65
CA ILE A 617 22.68 -34.32 -22.00
C ILE A 617 21.45 -34.06 -21.13
N LEU A 618 21.39 -32.87 -20.54
CA LEU A 618 20.30 -32.40 -19.72
C LEU A 618 19.55 -31.27 -20.41
N ASN A 619 18.24 -31.19 -20.13
CA ASN A 619 17.35 -30.10 -20.54
C ASN A 619 16.24 -29.88 -19.49
#